data_58f98fcd33e5a852f050529a565398f8
#
_entry.id   58f98fcd33e5a852f050529a565398f8
#
_cell.length_a   1.000
_cell.length_b   1.000
_cell.length_c   1.000
_cell.angle_alpha   90.00
_cell.angle_beta   90.00
_cell.angle_gamma   90.00
#
_symmetry.space_group_name_H-M   'P 1'
#
loop_
_entity.id
_entity.type
_entity.pdbx_description
1 polymer ?
#
loop_
_entity_poly.entity_id
_entity_poly.type
_entity_poly.pdbx_seq_one_letter_code
_entity_poly.pdbx_strand_id
1 'polypeptide(L)'
;MKKLKEESFYLNEEFNSIITDIINNDNFKEMKKITHHGITRFNHSLRVSYYTYLITKKLKLNYKEATRAALLHDFFTDETSEMKTKKALREHPRIALENSKKYFELSKMQEDIILKHMYPITTKMPKYKESWIVDVVDDVASLYERTYSINDKLKTARNFIFIMLLIRFR
;
A
#
# COMPACT_ATOMS: atom_id res chain seq x y z
N MET A 1 -14.84 11.10 13.00
CA MET A 1 -13.68 11.57 12.18
C MET A 1 -14.14 11.69 10.74
N LYS A 2 -14.10 12.90 10.15
CA LYS A 2 -14.37 13.11 8.72
C LYS A 2 -13.48 12.15 7.92
N LYS A 3 -14.04 11.55 6.84
CA LYS A 3 -13.29 10.93 5.75
C LYS A 3 -11.98 11.70 5.63
N LEU A 4 -10.82 11.07 5.93
CA LEU A 4 -9.55 11.64 5.51
C LEU A 4 -9.70 11.72 4.00
N LYS A 5 -10.00 12.90 3.50
CA LYS A 5 -10.15 13.11 2.08
C LYS A 5 -8.80 12.75 1.50
N GLU A 6 -8.79 11.94 0.47
CA GLU A 6 -7.58 11.60 -0.29
C GLU A 6 -6.81 12.86 -0.68
N GLU A 7 -7.52 13.98 -0.84
CA GLU A 7 -6.98 15.33 -0.99
C GLU A 7 -5.97 15.72 0.11
N SER A 8 -6.11 15.21 1.35
CA SER A 8 -5.20 15.58 2.45
C SER A 8 -3.79 14.98 2.29
N PHE A 9 -3.64 13.89 1.55
CA PHE A 9 -2.32 13.32 1.27
C PHE A 9 -1.49 14.26 0.39
N TYR A 10 -2.13 14.96 -0.54
CA TYR A 10 -1.49 15.91 -1.44
C TYR A 10 -1.10 17.25 -0.78
N LEU A 11 -1.45 17.47 0.47
CA LEU A 11 -0.99 18.63 1.23
C LEU A 11 0.45 18.49 1.75
N ASN A 12 1.04 17.31 1.69
CA ASN A 12 2.43 17.07 2.08
C ASN A 12 3.35 17.17 0.85
N GLU A 13 4.01 18.29 0.69
CA GLU A 13 4.89 18.57 -0.47
C GLU A 13 6.03 17.56 -0.62
N GLU A 14 6.66 17.15 0.49
CA GLU A 14 7.74 16.18 0.43
C GLU A 14 7.24 14.80 -0.01
N PHE A 15 6.12 14.33 0.55
CA PHE A 15 5.51 13.09 0.11
C PHE A 15 5.19 13.14 -1.39
N ASN A 16 4.57 14.22 -1.84
CA ASN A 16 4.23 14.41 -3.25
C ASN A 16 5.48 14.37 -4.14
N SER A 17 6.56 15.03 -3.74
CA SER A 17 7.81 15.03 -4.52
C SER A 17 8.39 13.62 -4.72
N ILE A 18 8.18 12.70 -3.75
CA ILE A 18 8.66 11.32 -3.81
C ILE A 18 7.87 10.47 -4.81
N ILE A 19 6.58 10.76 -4.98
CA ILE A 19 5.65 9.90 -5.74
C ILE A 19 5.18 10.48 -7.07
N THR A 20 5.52 11.73 -7.39
CA THR A 20 4.98 12.47 -8.53
C THR A 20 5.16 11.75 -9.87
N ASP A 21 6.31 11.18 -10.13
CA ASP A 21 6.58 10.43 -11.36
C ASP A 21 5.71 9.18 -11.49
N ILE A 22 5.45 8.49 -10.38
CA ILE A 22 4.61 7.28 -10.36
C ILE A 22 3.15 7.64 -10.57
N ILE A 23 2.60 8.61 -9.83
CA ILE A 23 1.19 8.97 -9.93
C ILE A 23 0.83 9.62 -11.26
N ASN A 24 1.82 10.19 -11.98
CA ASN A 24 1.65 10.77 -13.31
C ASN A 24 1.83 9.77 -14.44
N ASN A 25 2.36 8.57 -14.17
CA ASN A 25 2.47 7.51 -15.17
C ASN A 25 1.08 7.02 -15.59
N ASP A 26 0.80 7.00 -16.89
CA ASP A 26 -0.53 6.68 -17.40
C ASP A 26 -0.93 5.23 -17.14
N ASN A 27 0.01 4.29 -17.18
CA ASN A 27 -0.26 2.89 -16.84
C ASN A 27 -0.59 2.74 -15.34
N PHE A 28 0.06 3.50 -14.46
CA PHE A 28 -0.27 3.51 -13.04
C PHE A 28 -1.66 4.11 -12.79
N LYS A 29 -2.07 5.15 -13.53
CA LYS A 29 -3.41 5.75 -13.45
C LYS A 29 -4.54 4.78 -13.78
N GLU A 30 -4.28 3.74 -14.60
CA GLU A 30 -5.29 2.71 -14.90
C GLU A 30 -5.81 2.00 -13.64
N MET A 31 -5.04 1.94 -12.57
CA MET A 31 -5.48 1.43 -11.27
C MET A 31 -6.68 2.17 -10.67
N LYS A 32 -6.99 3.39 -11.15
CA LYS A 32 -8.20 4.14 -10.78
C LYS A 32 -9.48 3.49 -11.29
N LYS A 33 -9.39 2.66 -12.32
CA LYS A 33 -10.54 1.95 -12.91
C LYS A 33 -10.88 0.67 -12.14
N ILE A 34 -9.96 0.17 -11.32
CA ILE A 34 -10.09 -1.10 -10.61
C ILE A 34 -10.57 -0.84 -9.19
N THR A 35 -11.77 -1.31 -8.87
CA THR A 35 -12.35 -1.16 -7.53
C THR A 35 -12.16 -2.44 -6.72
N HIS A 36 -11.64 -2.29 -5.51
CA HIS A 36 -11.48 -3.35 -4.53
C HIS A 36 -12.04 -2.90 -3.17
N HIS A 37 -12.94 -3.69 -2.57
CA HIS A 37 -13.57 -3.37 -1.29
C HIS A 37 -14.17 -1.95 -1.16
N GLY A 38 -14.72 -1.40 -2.27
CA GLY A 38 -15.39 -0.09 -2.27
C GLY A 38 -14.48 1.12 -2.47
N ILE A 39 -13.19 0.89 -2.67
CA ILE A 39 -12.22 1.91 -3.09
C ILE A 39 -11.45 1.44 -4.33
N THR A 40 -10.82 2.38 -5.04
CA THR A 40 -9.95 2.01 -6.16
C THR A 40 -8.61 1.49 -5.64
N ARG A 41 -7.99 0.58 -6.40
CA ARG A 41 -6.64 0.09 -6.08
C ARG A 41 -5.62 1.24 -6.02
N PHE A 42 -5.78 2.23 -6.88
CA PHE A 42 -4.99 3.47 -6.82
C PHE A 42 -5.07 4.14 -5.45
N ASN A 43 -6.27 4.31 -4.91
CA ASN A 43 -6.47 4.97 -3.63
C ASN A 43 -5.98 4.13 -2.44
N HIS A 44 -6.13 2.81 -2.54
CA HIS A 44 -5.53 1.88 -1.59
C HIS A 44 -4.00 2.04 -1.57
N SER A 45 -3.33 1.91 -2.72
CA SER A 45 -1.88 2.05 -2.83
C SER A 45 -1.38 3.41 -2.36
N LEU A 46 -2.12 4.50 -2.66
CA LEU A 46 -1.79 5.84 -2.18
C LEU A 46 -1.85 5.92 -0.65
N ARG A 47 -2.85 5.30 -0.03
CA ARG A 47 -3.00 5.23 1.43
C ARG A 47 -1.87 4.46 2.08
N VAL A 48 -1.57 3.26 1.58
CA VAL A 48 -0.46 2.42 2.07
C VAL A 48 0.86 3.18 1.96
N SER A 49 1.11 3.83 0.83
CA SER A 49 2.29 4.65 0.59
C SER A 49 2.42 5.81 1.59
N TYR A 50 1.34 6.54 1.85
CA TYR A 50 1.35 7.68 2.76
C TYR A 50 1.64 7.27 4.22
N TYR A 51 1.00 6.22 4.71
CA TYR A 51 1.28 5.74 6.07
C TYR A 51 2.66 5.11 6.19
N THR A 52 3.13 4.42 5.17
CA THR A 52 4.52 3.95 5.09
C THR A 52 5.50 5.12 5.19
N TYR A 53 5.26 6.21 4.44
CA TYR A 53 6.06 7.44 4.52
C TYR A 53 6.15 7.97 5.95
N LEU A 54 5.01 8.14 6.62
CA LEU A 54 4.96 8.69 7.97
C LEU A 54 5.72 7.82 8.98
N ILE A 55 5.51 6.50 8.92
CA ILE A 55 6.11 5.55 9.86
C ILE A 55 7.61 5.43 9.62
N THR A 56 8.02 5.18 8.38
CA THR A 56 9.44 4.96 8.06
C THR A 56 10.28 6.23 8.25
N LYS A 57 9.72 7.41 7.94
CA LYS A 57 10.36 8.69 8.22
C LYS A 57 10.55 8.92 9.73
N LYS A 58 9.52 8.66 10.53
CA LYS A 58 9.59 8.77 11.99
C LYS A 58 10.64 7.83 12.58
N LEU A 59 10.77 6.62 12.04
CA LEU A 59 11.75 5.62 12.45
C LEU A 59 13.16 5.86 11.86
N LYS A 60 13.35 6.94 11.08
CA LYS A 60 14.63 7.29 10.43
C LYS A 60 15.15 6.17 9.51
N LEU A 61 14.24 5.44 8.87
CA LEU A 61 14.54 4.41 7.88
C LEU A 61 14.62 5.02 6.47
N ASN A 62 14.86 4.20 5.45
CA ASN A 62 14.88 4.67 4.06
C ASN A 62 13.46 4.92 3.54
N TYR A 63 12.85 5.99 4.08
CA TYR A 63 11.44 6.32 3.84
C TYR A 63 11.13 6.65 2.37
N LYS A 64 12.08 7.20 1.61
CA LYS A 64 11.83 7.56 0.20
C LYS A 64 11.62 6.31 -0.66
N GLU A 65 12.51 5.34 -0.54
CA GLU A 65 12.37 4.08 -1.27
C GLU A 65 11.16 3.26 -0.79
N ALA A 66 10.94 3.20 0.54
CA ALA A 66 9.81 2.50 1.11
C ALA A 66 8.47 3.09 0.63
N THR A 67 8.35 4.42 0.59
CA THR A 67 7.17 5.13 0.09
C THR A 67 6.86 4.78 -1.36
N ARG A 68 7.87 4.80 -2.23
CA ARG A 68 7.73 4.47 -3.65
C ARG A 68 7.32 3.01 -3.85
N ALA A 69 7.99 2.09 -3.15
CA ALA A 69 7.67 0.67 -3.22
C ALA A 69 6.27 0.37 -2.69
N ALA A 70 5.87 1.02 -1.59
CA ALA A 70 4.53 0.91 -1.04
C ALA A 70 3.45 1.43 -2.00
N LEU A 71 3.76 2.44 -2.84
CA LEU A 71 2.85 2.89 -3.89
C LEU A 71 2.70 1.85 -5.00
N LEU A 72 3.77 1.13 -5.30
CA LEU A 72 3.85 0.15 -6.39
C LEU A 72 3.48 -1.29 -5.99
N HIS A 73 3.25 -1.58 -4.70
CA HIS A 73 3.09 -2.95 -4.20
C HIS A 73 1.97 -3.73 -4.91
N ASP A 74 0.92 -3.03 -5.30
CA ASP A 74 -0.28 -3.56 -5.97
C ASP A 74 -0.43 -3.07 -7.42
N PHE A 75 0.70 -2.71 -8.07
CA PHE A 75 0.66 -2.20 -9.45
C PHE A 75 0.35 -3.31 -10.46
N PHE A 76 -0.92 -3.63 -10.59
CA PHE A 76 -1.44 -4.49 -11.66
C PHE A 76 -2.84 -4.02 -12.08
N THR A 77 -3.09 -4.07 -13.40
CA THR A 77 -4.29 -3.47 -14.01
C THR A 77 -5.26 -4.50 -14.54
N ASP A 78 -4.87 -5.77 -14.57
CA ASP A 78 -5.63 -6.78 -15.26
C ASP A 78 -6.48 -7.68 -14.39
N GLU A 79 -7.31 -8.39 -15.08
CA GLU A 79 -8.01 -9.68 -14.95
C GLU A 79 -7.76 -10.51 -13.70
N THR A 80 -6.66 -10.27 -13.00
CA THR A 80 -6.44 -10.75 -11.64
C THR A 80 -7.46 -10.17 -10.65
N SER A 81 -8.27 -9.19 -11.07
CA SER A 81 -9.40 -8.68 -10.27
C SER A 81 -10.45 -9.76 -9.97
N GLU A 82 -10.53 -10.81 -10.79
CA GLU A 82 -11.35 -11.99 -10.54
C GLU A 82 -10.69 -13.02 -9.62
N MET A 83 -9.43 -12.83 -9.30
CA MET A 83 -8.66 -13.74 -8.46
C MET A 83 -9.02 -13.59 -6.98
N LYS A 84 -10.22 -13.95 -6.58
CA LYS A 84 -10.62 -14.16 -5.17
C LYS A 84 -9.99 -15.42 -4.55
N THR A 85 -9.08 -16.06 -5.24
CA THR A 85 -8.49 -17.34 -4.82
C THR A 85 -7.17 -17.14 -4.09
N LYS A 86 -6.80 -18.11 -3.23
CA LYS A 86 -5.47 -18.16 -2.58
C LYS A 86 -4.32 -18.11 -3.59
N LYS A 87 -4.52 -18.60 -4.80
CA LYS A 87 -3.53 -18.57 -5.88
C LYS A 87 -3.26 -17.12 -6.30
N ALA A 88 -4.29 -16.33 -6.44
CA ALA A 88 -4.18 -14.92 -6.81
C ALA A 88 -3.44 -14.09 -5.77
N LEU A 89 -3.75 -14.32 -4.48
CA LEU A 89 -3.05 -13.66 -3.38
C LEU A 89 -1.54 -13.99 -3.35
N ARG A 90 -1.12 -15.11 -3.93
CA ARG A 90 0.29 -15.50 -4.04
C ARG A 90 0.97 -14.94 -5.27
N GLU A 91 0.23 -14.74 -6.35
CA GLU A 91 0.78 -14.36 -7.66
C GLU A 91 0.85 -12.84 -7.86
N HIS A 92 -0.09 -12.05 -7.28
CA HIS A 92 -0.13 -10.62 -7.55
C HIS A 92 1.15 -9.86 -7.15
N PRO A 93 1.91 -10.21 -6.09
CA PRO A 93 3.16 -9.49 -5.79
C PRO A 93 4.20 -9.63 -6.91
N ARG A 94 4.23 -10.81 -7.57
CA ARG A 94 5.11 -11.05 -8.71
C ARG A 94 4.67 -10.20 -9.92
N ILE A 95 3.37 -10.17 -10.18
CA ILE A 95 2.80 -9.37 -11.29
C ILE A 95 3.05 -7.88 -11.05
N ALA A 96 2.84 -7.40 -9.82
CA ALA A 96 3.11 -6.02 -9.45
C ALA A 96 4.59 -5.66 -9.62
N LEU A 97 5.51 -6.56 -9.24
CA LEU A 97 6.94 -6.35 -9.43
C LEU A 97 7.31 -6.30 -10.92
N GLU A 98 6.80 -7.24 -11.73
CA GLU A 98 7.06 -7.26 -13.18
C GLU A 98 6.53 -6.00 -13.86
N ASN A 99 5.33 -5.55 -13.52
CA ASN A 99 4.78 -4.31 -14.04
C ASN A 99 5.58 -3.08 -13.60
N SER A 100 5.97 -3.03 -12.33
CA SER A 100 6.79 -1.92 -11.83
C SER A 100 8.12 -1.80 -12.58
N LYS A 101 8.79 -2.91 -12.86
CA LYS A 101 10.06 -2.96 -13.61
C LYS A 101 9.94 -2.53 -15.08
N LYS A 102 8.75 -2.57 -15.67
CA LYS A 102 8.54 -2.08 -17.05
C LYS A 102 8.65 -0.56 -17.15
N TYR A 103 8.33 0.15 -16.08
CA TYR A 103 8.16 1.61 -16.10
C TYR A 103 9.09 2.36 -15.15
N PHE A 104 9.67 1.67 -14.17
CA PHE A 104 10.48 2.28 -13.11
C PHE A 104 11.74 1.46 -12.83
N GLU A 105 12.84 2.15 -12.57
CA GLU A 105 14.02 1.52 -12.00
C GLU A 105 13.79 1.27 -10.50
N LEU A 106 14.05 0.06 -10.05
CA LEU A 106 13.81 -0.36 -8.68
C LEU A 106 15.10 -0.79 -8.00
N SER A 107 15.29 -0.33 -6.76
CA SER A 107 16.34 -0.85 -5.89
C SER A 107 16.01 -2.26 -5.40
N LYS A 108 17.01 -2.98 -4.88
CA LYS A 108 16.83 -4.30 -4.26
C LYS A 108 15.85 -4.29 -3.08
N MET A 109 15.80 -3.18 -2.33
CA MET A 109 14.84 -3.02 -1.25
C MET A 109 13.42 -2.83 -1.77
N GLN A 110 13.24 -2.02 -2.82
CA GLN A 110 11.94 -1.84 -3.44
C GLN A 110 11.41 -3.14 -4.05
N GLU A 111 12.27 -3.92 -4.72
CA GLU A 111 11.91 -5.26 -5.20
C GLU A 111 11.47 -6.18 -4.06
N ASP A 112 12.19 -6.16 -2.93
CA ASP A 112 11.86 -6.98 -1.76
C ASP A 112 10.52 -6.58 -1.16
N ILE A 113 10.25 -5.29 -1.01
CA ILE A 113 8.97 -4.76 -0.53
C ILE A 113 7.83 -5.24 -1.42
N ILE A 114 7.91 -4.98 -2.72
CA ILE A 114 6.83 -5.32 -3.66
C ILE A 114 6.61 -6.84 -3.71
N LEU A 115 7.67 -7.64 -3.75
CA LEU A 115 7.55 -9.09 -3.90
C LEU A 115 7.02 -9.79 -2.63
N LYS A 116 7.17 -9.17 -1.45
CA LYS A 116 6.98 -9.86 -0.17
C LYS A 116 5.92 -9.25 0.75
N HIS A 117 5.19 -8.24 0.27
CA HIS A 117 4.15 -7.58 1.06
C HIS A 117 2.98 -8.48 1.47
N MET A 118 2.91 -9.69 0.97
CA MET A 118 1.89 -10.69 1.32
C MET A 118 2.43 -11.82 2.22
N TYR A 119 3.40 -11.54 3.08
CA TYR A 119 3.86 -12.54 4.06
C TYR A 119 2.81 -12.68 5.19
N PRO A 120 2.51 -13.89 5.69
CA PRO A 120 3.06 -15.21 5.35
C PRO A 120 2.33 -15.97 4.22
N ILE A 121 1.39 -15.34 3.52
CA ILE A 121 0.66 -15.98 2.40
C ILE A 121 1.64 -16.37 1.28
N THR A 122 2.58 -15.49 0.97
CA THR A 122 3.80 -15.83 0.24
C THR A 122 4.84 -16.32 1.24
N THR A 123 5.44 -17.47 0.99
CA THR A 123 6.40 -18.10 1.94
C THR A 123 7.75 -17.37 2.06
N LYS A 124 7.97 -16.32 1.26
CA LYS A 124 9.22 -15.56 1.23
C LYS A 124 9.21 -14.45 2.27
N MET A 125 10.03 -14.62 3.31
CA MET A 125 10.15 -13.64 4.39
C MET A 125 10.75 -12.31 3.93
N PRO A 126 10.17 -11.14 4.34
CA PRO A 126 10.75 -9.82 4.14
C PRO A 126 12.18 -9.72 4.70
N LYS A 127 13.07 -9.04 3.96
CA LYS A 127 14.49 -8.89 4.37
C LYS A 127 14.77 -7.57 5.08
N TYR A 128 14.04 -6.52 4.72
CA TYR A 128 14.26 -5.17 5.23
C TYR A 128 13.19 -4.81 6.27
N LYS A 129 13.54 -3.93 7.20
CA LYS A 129 12.58 -3.38 8.17
C LYS A 129 11.43 -2.66 7.47
N GLU A 130 11.76 -1.97 6.39
CA GLU A 130 10.80 -1.28 5.52
C GLU A 130 9.80 -2.25 4.90
N SER A 131 10.26 -3.43 4.48
CA SER A 131 9.38 -4.47 3.91
C SER A 131 8.36 -4.97 4.93
N TRP A 132 8.78 -5.16 6.19
CA TRP A 132 7.87 -5.52 7.28
C TRP A 132 6.85 -4.42 7.60
N ILE A 133 7.28 -3.15 7.51
CA ILE A 133 6.38 -2.02 7.75
C ILE A 133 5.33 -1.95 6.66
N VAL A 134 5.71 -2.12 5.40
CA VAL A 134 4.75 -2.09 4.28
C VAL A 134 3.74 -3.23 4.38
N ASP A 135 4.18 -4.45 4.67
CA ASP A 135 3.32 -5.63 4.88
C ASP A 135 2.26 -5.36 5.96
N VAL A 136 2.68 -4.86 7.15
CA VAL A 136 1.75 -4.52 8.24
C VAL A 136 0.82 -3.35 7.86
N VAL A 137 1.33 -2.32 7.20
CA VAL A 137 0.53 -1.14 6.81
C VAL A 137 -0.52 -1.54 5.77
N ASP A 138 -0.19 -2.41 4.83
CA ASP A 138 -1.13 -2.93 3.84
C ASP A 138 -2.25 -3.74 4.50
N ASP A 139 -1.91 -4.68 5.39
CA ASP A 139 -2.88 -5.48 6.13
C ASP A 139 -3.86 -4.58 6.91
N VAL A 140 -3.33 -3.55 7.60
CA VAL A 140 -4.14 -2.60 8.37
C VAL A 140 -5.03 -1.76 7.46
N ALA A 141 -4.51 -1.27 6.34
CA ALA A 141 -5.27 -0.51 5.36
C ALA A 141 -6.39 -1.35 4.75
N SER A 142 -6.09 -2.59 4.36
CA SER A 142 -7.07 -3.54 3.83
C SER A 142 -8.17 -3.88 4.84
N LEU A 143 -7.82 -4.10 6.10
CA LEU A 143 -8.81 -4.32 7.17
C LEU A 143 -9.69 -3.09 7.38
N TYR A 144 -9.08 -1.90 7.43
CA TYR A 144 -9.80 -0.63 7.54
C TYR A 144 -10.82 -0.46 6.41
N GLU A 145 -10.44 -0.73 5.18
CA GLU A 145 -11.27 -0.57 3.98
C GLU A 145 -12.43 -1.56 3.95
N ARG A 146 -12.18 -2.83 4.28
CA ARG A 146 -13.23 -3.86 4.39
C ARG A 146 -14.25 -3.53 5.46
N THR A 147 -13.82 -3.03 6.61
CA THR A 147 -14.72 -2.71 7.74
C THR A 147 -15.45 -1.38 7.54
N TYR A 148 -14.96 -0.52 6.64
CA TYR A 148 -15.64 0.75 6.32
C TYR A 148 -17.00 0.54 5.63
N SER A 149 -17.16 -0.56 4.88
CA SER A 149 -18.43 -0.90 4.24
C SER A 149 -19.43 -1.56 5.20
N ILE A 150 -19.00 -1.94 6.40
CA ILE A 150 -19.82 -2.62 7.39
C ILE A 150 -20.14 -1.66 8.53
N ASN A 151 -21.40 -1.33 8.68
CA ASN A 151 -22.12 -0.61 9.73
C ASN A 151 -21.35 0.28 10.76
N ASP A 152 -21.94 1.44 11.08
CA ASP A 152 -21.39 2.51 11.97
C ASP A 152 -20.89 2.05 13.35
N LYS A 153 -21.42 0.96 13.91
CA LYS A 153 -20.98 0.40 15.20
C LYS A 153 -19.55 -0.14 15.17
N LEU A 154 -19.06 -0.59 14.01
CA LEU A 154 -17.68 -1.07 13.85
C LEU A 154 -16.67 0.05 13.58
N LYS A 155 -17.13 1.25 13.28
CA LYS A 155 -16.25 2.42 13.06
C LYS A 155 -15.40 2.74 14.31
N THR A 156 -15.97 2.60 15.50
CA THR A 156 -15.27 2.89 16.76
C THR A 156 -14.16 1.88 17.05
N ALA A 157 -14.44 0.60 16.88
CA ALA A 157 -13.44 -0.47 17.06
C ALA A 157 -12.30 -0.36 16.06
N ARG A 158 -12.61 -0.07 14.82
CA ARG A 158 -11.65 0.17 13.74
C ARG A 158 -10.70 1.33 14.05
N ASN A 159 -11.25 2.47 14.50
CA ASN A 159 -10.46 3.63 14.87
C ASN A 159 -9.54 3.34 16.05
N PHE A 160 -10.01 2.56 17.01
CA PHE A 160 -9.23 2.15 18.17
C PHE A 160 -8.04 1.27 17.76
N ILE A 161 -8.26 0.25 16.91
CA ILE A 161 -7.21 -0.63 16.40
C ILE A 161 -6.16 0.18 15.63
N PHE A 162 -6.59 1.09 14.76
CA PHE A 162 -5.70 1.95 13.99
C PHE A 162 -4.83 2.84 14.89
N ILE A 163 -5.43 3.45 15.92
CA ILE A 163 -4.70 4.28 16.90
C ILE A 163 -3.72 3.43 17.71
N MET A 164 -4.11 2.25 18.15
CA MET A 164 -3.25 1.33 18.92
C MET A 164 -2.01 0.90 18.11
N LEU A 165 -2.18 0.63 16.81
CA LEU A 165 -1.06 0.30 15.92
C LEU A 165 -0.12 1.49 15.74
N LEU A 166 -0.63 2.70 15.57
CA LEU A 166 0.20 3.91 15.48
C LEU A 166 0.96 4.20 16.80
N ILE A 167 0.37 3.87 17.97
CA ILE A 167 1.00 4.07 19.27
C ILE A 167 2.08 3.02 19.53
N ARG A 168 1.91 1.79 19.07
CA ARG A 168 2.89 0.69 19.25
C ARG A 168 4.23 0.95 18.56
N PHE A 169 4.27 1.84 17.57
CA PHE A 169 5.48 2.33 16.91
C PHE A 169 6.07 3.60 17.58
N ARG A 170 5.67 3.89 18.82
CA ARG A 170 6.22 4.98 19.62
C ARG A 170 7.40 4.47 20.50
#